data_2ebd790385d719446bc95f90cfe8a786
#
_entry.id   2ebd790385d719446bc95f90cfe8a786
#
_cell.length_a   1.000
_cell.length_b   1.000
_cell.length_c   1.000
_cell.angle_alpha   90.00
_cell.angle_beta   90.00
_cell.angle_gamma   90.00
#
_symmetry.space_group_name_H-M   'P 1'
#
loop_
_entity.id
_entity.type
_entity.pdbx_description
1 polymer ?
#
loop_
_entity_poly.entity_id
_entity_poly.type
_entity_poly.pdbx_seq_one_letter_code
_entity_poly.pdbx_strand_id
1 'polypeptide(L)'
;SAIWARAPKDITEEQYTEFYRHASHAFDKPWHIIHNRVEGTVNHTSLLFVPSAAPFDLFDAERKSHVKLYVNRVFISDTTKDLIPSYLRFLRGIVDSQDLSLNVSREMLQTDPKLAKIKTSITKKVLGELKKKSNKAPEEFTEFWTNFGAVLKEGLIEDPSLRDRVLELCRFTSTHNQGLSSLSDYIGRCKEGQEAIYYMAGEDATKIAQSPHLEGFKAKNIEVLLLSDPVDEFWLQHVTEFEGKPFKSITRGAADLDNIAEEKKDENSKENVETPDIADLIASI
;
A
#
# COMPACT_ATOMS: atom_id res chain seq x y z
N SER A 1 -7.18 1.96 -35.21
CA SER A 1 -6.39 0.86 -34.61
C SER A 1 -6.56 0.90 -33.09
N ALA A 2 -6.53 -0.26 -32.44
CA ALA A 2 -6.71 -0.36 -31.00
C ALA A 2 -5.66 0.52 -30.27
N ILE A 3 -6.12 1.32 -29.32
CA ILE A 3 -5.24 2.28 -28.62
C ILE A 3 -4.07 1.59 -27.93
N TRP A 4 -4.29 0.42 -27.32
CA TRP A 4 -3.25 -0.35 -26.64
C TRP A 4 -2.17 -0.95 -27.55
N ALA A 5 -2.43 -0.98 -28.86
CA ALA A 5 -1.46 -1.44 -29.85
C ALA A 5 -0.54 -0.32 -30.38
N ARG A 6 -0.82 0.94 -30.01
CA ARG A 6 -0.01 2.09 -30.38
C ARG A 6 1.13 2.27 -29.37
N ALA A 7 2.20 2.94 -29.77
CA ALA A 7 3.26 3.28 -28.83
C ALA A 7 2.77 4.33 -27.81
N PRO A 8 3.12 4.21 -26.51
CA PRO A 8 2.67 5.17 -25.50
C PRO A 8 2.95 6.64 -25.83
N LYS A 9 4.08 6.92 -26.48
CA LYS A 9 4.49 8.28 -26.92
C LYS A 9 3.55 8.90 -27.95
N ASP A 10 2.76 8.07 -28.65
CA ASP A 10 1.84 8.50 -29.72
C ASP A 10 0.39 8.63 -29.21
N ILE A 11 0.18 8.56 -27.91
CA ILE A 11 -1.13 8.62 -27.25
C ILE A 11 -1.13 9.77 -26.26
N THR A 12 -2.14 10.65 -26.36
CA THR A 12 -2.30 11.75 -25.42
C THR A 12 -3.04 11.30 -24.16
N GLU A 13 -2.91 12.09 -23.09
CA GLU A 13 -3.62 11.84 -21.82
C GLU A 13 -5.14 11.86 -22.03
N GLU A 14 -5.64 12.73 -22.88
CA GLU A 14 -7.06 12.82 -23.24
C GLU A 14 -7.54 11.53 -23.90
N GLN A 15 -6.75 10.96 -24.83
CA GLN A 15 -7.07 9.70 -25.49
C GLN A 15 -7.12 8.52 -24.52
N TYR A 16 -6.18 8.48 -23.56
CA TYR A 16 -6.21 7.47 -22.50
C TYR A 16 -7.44 7.65 -21.60
N THR A 17 -7.76 8.86 -21.22
CA THR A 17 -8.92 9.17 -20.36
C THR A 17 -10.24 8.84 -21.06
N GLU A 18 -10.36 9.16 -22.35
CA GLU A 18 -11.53 8.80 -23.16
C GLU A 18 -11.71 7.28 -23.24
N PHE A 19 -10.62 6.56 -23.51
CA PHE A 19 -10.64 5.10 -23.53
C PHE A 19 -11.01 4.51 -22.17
N TYR A 20 -10.45 5.04 -21.07
CA TYR A 20 -10.79 4.61 -19.71
C TYR A 20 -12.28 4.78 -19.42
N ARG A 21 -12.84 5.92 -19.74
CA ARG A 21 -14.28 6.21 -19.55
C ARG A 21 -15.15 5.26 -20.34
N HIS A 22 -14.80 5.03 -21.59
CA HIS A 22 -15.54 4.12 -22.46
C HIS A 22 -15.43 2.66 -21.98
N ALA A 23 -14.25 2.19 -21.66
CA ALA A 23 -14.00 0.80 -21.28
C ALA A 23 -14.53 0.44 -19.89
N SER A 24 -14.57 1.42 -18.97
CA SER A 24 -14.93 1.24 -17.56
C SER A 24 -16.30 1.77 -17.20
N HIS A 25 -17.00 2.45 -18.14
CA HIS A 25 -18.21 3.21 -17.86
C HIS A 25 -18.03 4.23 -16.72
N ALA A 26 -16.82 4.76 -16.58
CA ALA A 26 -16.45 5.73 -15.56
C ALA A 26 -16.64 7.18 -16.07
N PHE A 27 -16.87 8.11 -15.15
CA PHE A 27 -17.01 9.53 -15.46
C PHE A 27 -15.80 10.35 -15.01
N ASP A 28 -14.98 9.79 -14.13
CA ASP A 28 -13.76 10.38 -13.59
C ASP A 28 -12.58 10.28 -14.55
N LYS A 29 -11.42 10.77 -14.10
CA LYS A 29 -10.12 10.48 -14.71
C LYS A 29 -9.44 9.36 -13.94
N PRO A 30 -8.63 8.51 -14.60
CA PRO A 30 -7.85 7.52 -13.87
C PRO A 30 -6.81 8.20 -12.97
N TRP A 31 -6.60 7.65 -11.78
CA TRP A 31 -5.53 8.10 -10.89
C TRP A 31 -4.15 7.79 -11.48
N HIS A 32 -4.00 6.64 -12.15
CA HIS A 32 -2.76 6.23 -12.80
C HIS A 32 -3.04 5.37 -14.03
N ILE A 33 -2.17 5.48 -15.04
CA ILE A 33 -2.24 4.76 -16.30
C ILE A 33 -0.99 3.90 -16.43
N ILE A 34 -1.19 2.61 -16.69
CA ILE A 34 -0.11 1.64 -16.89
C ILE A 34 -0.27 1.05 -18.29
N HIS A 35 0.52 1.53 -19.23
CA HIS A 35 0.58 0.99 -20.58
C HIS A 35 1.93 0.29 -20.76
N ASN A 36 1.91 -1.03 -20.90
CA ASN A 36 3.09 -1.85 -20.94
C ASN A 36 3.01 -2.89 -22.06
N ARG A 37 4.11 -3.06 -22.77
CA ARG A 37 4.30 -4.11 -23.76
C ARG A 37 5.47 -4.99 -23.35
N VAL A 38 5.23 -6.29 -23.31
CA VAL A 38 6.21 -7.30 -22.95
C VAL A 38 6.47 -8.17 -24.16
N GLU A 39 7.73 -8.24 -24.55
CA GLU A 39 8.24 -9.15 -25.56
C GLU A 39 9.21 -10.12 -24.88
N GLY A 40 8.86 -11.40 -24.84
CA GLY A 40 9.64 -12.39 -24.10
C GLY A 40 9.05 -13.80 -24.23
N THR A 41 9.06 -14.55 -23.13
CA THR A 41 8.53 -15.93 -23.10
C THR A 41 7.04 -15.99 -23.46
N VAL A 42 6.27 -14.99 -23.08
CA VAL A 42 4.87 -14.79 -23.44
C VAL A 42 4.66 -13.32 -23.79
N ASN A 43 4.37 -13.05 -25.05
CA ASN A 43 4.16 -11.70 -25.51
C ASN A 43 2.76 -11.19 -25.14
N HIS A 44 2.69 -10.01 -24.54
CA HIS A 44 1.43 -9.38 -24.22
C HIS A 44 1.57 -7.87 -24.11
N THR A 45 0.46 -7.20 -24.30
CA THR A 45 0.31 -5.77 -24.03
C THR A 45 -0.77 -5.59 -22.97
N SER A 46 -0.53 -4.74 -22.01
CA SER A 46 -1.52 -4.35 -21.00
C SER A 46 -1.72 -2.85 -21.01
N LEU A 47 -2.96 -2.41 -21.03
CA LEU A 47 -3.37 -1.04 -20.79
C LEU A 47 -4.33 -1.06 -19.61
N LEU A 48 -3.79 -0.71 -18.45
CA LEU A 48 -4.48 -0.79 -17.18
C LEU A 48 -4.60 0.59 -16.53
N PHE A 49 -5.69 0.78 -15.82
CA PHE A 49 -6.02 2.01 -15.15
C PHE A 49 -6.32 1.74 -13.68
N VAL A 50 -5.78 2.59 -12.82
CA VAL A 50 -6.18 2.68 -11.42
C VAL A 50 -7.24 3.78 -11.34
N PRO A 51 -8.47 3.50 -10.86
CA PRO A 51 -9.51 4.51 -10.69
C PRO A 51 -9.11 5.58 -9.67
N SER A 52 -9.72 6.76 -9.74
CA SER A 52 -9.52 7.83 -8.74
C SER A 52 -10.34 7.64 -7.48
N ALA A 53 -11.37 6.78 -7.51
CA ALA A 53 -12.21 6.48 -6.37
C ALA A 53 -12.50 4.98 -6.27
N ALA A 54 -12.70 4.48 -5.05
CA ALA A 54 -13.07 3.10 -4.83
C ALA A 54 -14.46 2.81 -5.40
N PRO A 55 -14.62 1.79 -6.28
CA PRO A 55 -15.94 1.37 -6.74
C PRO A 55 -16.74 0.78 -5.58
N PHE A 56 -18.06 0.96 -5.62
CA PHE A 56 -18.96 0.49 -4.56
C PHE A 56 -18.97 -1.03 -4.37
N ASP A 57 -18.63 -1.79 -5.42
CA ASP A 57 -18.58 -3.25 -5.43
C ASP A 57 -17.19 -3.84 -5.10
N LEU A 58 -16.25 -3.02 -4.66
CA LEU A 58 -14.86 -3.43 -4.45
C LEU A 58 -14.73 -4.64 -3.51
N PHE A 59 -15.57 -4.71 -2.48
CA PHE A 59 -15.60 -5.80 -1.50
C PHE A 59 -16.77 -6.78 -1.70
N ASP A 60 -17.51 -6.65 -2.79
CA ASP A 60 -18.58 -7.61 -3.12
C ASP A 60 -17.99 -8.96 -3.56
N ALA A 61 -18.50 -10.04 -2.98
CA ALA A 61 -18.08 -11.40 -3.33
C ALA A 61 -18.43 -11.77 -4.77
N GLU A 62 -19.54 -11.23 -5.31
CA GLU A 62 -20.02 -11.49 -6.66
C GLU A 62 -19.56 -10.46 -7.70
N ARG A 63 -18.59 -9.59 -7.34
CA ARG A 63 -18.05 -8.57 -8.24
C ARG A 63 -17.55 -9.17 -9.56
N LYS A 64 -17.71 -8.42 -10.63
CA LYS A 64 -17.19 -8.77 -11.94
C LYS A 64 -15.75 -8.27 -12.10
N SER A 65 -14.95 -8.97 -12.91
CA SER A 65 -13.67 -8.44 -13.38
C SER A 65 -13.91 -7.23 -14.28
N HIS A 66 -13.06 -6.23 -14.16
CA HIS A 66 -13.07 -5.03 -14.99
C HIS A 66 -11.86 -4.97 -15.94
N VAL A 67 -11.12 -6.05 -16.07
CA VAL A 67 -10.03 -6.21 -17.03
C VAL A 67 -10.43 -7.23 -18.07
N LYS A 68 -10.44 -6.78 -19.34
CA LYS A 68 -10.87 -7.60 -20.48
C LYS A 68 -9.66 -8.30 -21.12
N LEU A 69 -9.84 -9.54 -21.52
CA LEU A 69 -8.84 -10.31 -22.24
C LEU A 69 -9.11 -10.23 -23.75
N TYR A 70 -8.05 -9.91 -24.48
CA TYR A 70 -7.99 -9.95 -25.94
C TYR A 70 -6.89 -10.92 -26.38
N VAL A 71 -7.06 -11.53 -27.54
CA VAL A 71 -6.03 -12.31 -28.23
C VAL A 71 -5.92 -11.78 -29.65
N ASN A 72 -4.75 -11.31 -30.03
CA ASN A 72 -4.51 -10.70 -31.34
C ASN A 72 -5.55 -9.60 -31.68
N ARG A 73 -5.90 -8.75 -30.69
CA ARG A 73 -6.91 -7.66 -30.78
C ARG A 73 -8.34 -8.13 -30.94
N VAL A 74 -8.61 -9.42 -30.77
CA VAL A 74 -9.97 -10.00 -30.75
C VAL A 74 -10.40 -10.17 -29.30
N PHE A 75 -11.58 -9.65 -28.96
CA PHE A 75 -12.16 -9.81 -27.65
C PHE A 75 -12.44 -11.29 -27.34
N ILE A 76 -11.97 -11.76 -26.18
CA ILE A 76 -12.15 -13.13 -25.72
C ILE A 76 -13.10 -13.19 -24.52
N SER A 77 -12.82 -12.40 -23.48
CA SER A 77 -13.58 -12.50 -22.23
C SER A 77 -13.43 -11.23 -21.37
N ASP A 78 -14.47 -10.88 -20.64
CA ASP A 78 -14.49 -9.88 -19.57
C ASP A 78 -14.64 -10.50 -18.18
N THR A 79 -14.61 -11.82 -18.09
CA THR A 79 -14.86 -12.57 -16.85
C THR A 79 -13.74 -13.54 -16.49
N THR A 80 -12.54 -13.33 -17.04
CA THR A 80 -11.35 -14.15 -16.74
C THR A 80 -10.86 -13.84 -15.34
N LYS A 81 -11.17 -14.70 -14.38
CA LYS A 81 -10.83 -14.52 -12.96
C LYS A 81 -9.32 -14.55 -12.69
N ASP A 82 -8.56 -15.31 -13.47
CA ASP A 82 -7.13 -15.54 -13.25
C ASP A 82 -6.20 -14.62 -14.04
N LEU A 83 -6.74 -13.57 -14.65
CA LEU A 83 -5.94 -12.60 -15.41
C LEU A 83 -5.20 -11.62 -14.49
N ILE A 84 -5.86 -11.21 -13.40
CA ILE A 84 -5.36 -10.28 -12.39
C ILE A 84 -5.59 -10.91 -11.01
N PRO A 85 -4.63 -10.81 -10.06
CA PRO A 85 -4.83 -11.30 -8.71
C PRO A 85 -5.97 -10.53 -8.01
N SER A 86 -6.65 -11.19 -7.09
CA SER A 86 -7.81 -10.65 -6.39
C SER A 86 -7.51 -9.34 -5.64
N TYR A 87 -6.33 -9.20 -5.08
CA TYR A 87 -5.92 -7.98 -4.36
C TYR A 87 -5.62 -6.77 -5.26
N LEU A 88 -5.61 -6.95 -6.60
CA LEU A 88 -5.54 -5.88 -7.60
C LEU A 88 -6.85 -5.69 -8.36
N ARG A 89 -7.98 -6.16 -7.82
CA ARG A 89 -9.31 -6.13 -8.48
C ARG A 89 -9.87 -4.74 -8.74
N PHE A 90 -9.25 -3.70 -8.21
CA PHE A 90 -9.58 -2.31 -8.54
C PHE A 90 -9.11 -1.90 -9.96
N LEU A 91 -8.21 -2.68 -10.58
CA LEU A 91 -7.72 -2.38 -11.92
C LEU A 91 -8.83 -2.50 -12.97
N ARG A 92 -8.77 -1.62 -13.95
CA ARG A 92 -9.63 -1.58 -15.12
C ARG A 92 -8.79 -1.56 -16.37
N GLY A 93 -9.33 -1.99 -17.48
CA GLY A 93 -8.65 -1.93 -18.77
C GLY A 93 -8.61 -3.22 -19.53
N ILE A 94 -7.52 -3.48 -20.23
CA ILE A 94 -7.37 -4.64 -21.10
C ILE A 94 -5.99 -5.29 -20.99
N VAL A 95 -5.95 -6.57 -21.31
CA VAL A 95 -4.74 -7.34 -21.62
C VAL A 95 -4.92 -8.00 -22.97
N ASP A 96 -3.94 -7.88 -23.84
CA ASP A 96 -3.93 -8.47 -25.19
C ASP A 96 -2.69 -9.33 -25.35
N SER A 97 -2.87 -10.61 -25.61
CA SER A 97 -1.76 -11.56 -25.84
C SER A 97 -1.77 -12.07 -27.27
N GLN A 98 -0.59 -12.16 -27.85
CA GLN A 98 -0.39 -12.77 -29.18
C GLN A 98 -0.14 -14.28 -29.09
N ASP A 99 0.20 -14.78 -27.91
CA ASP A 99 0.64 -16.15 -27.70
C ASP A 99 -0.44 -17.09 -27.15
N LEU A 100 -1.61 -16.54 -26.81
CA LEU A 100 -2.79 -17.32 -26.43
C LEU A 100 -3.56 -17.73 -27.70
N SER A 101 -4.25 -18.88 -27.63
CA SER A 101 -5.08 -19.35 -28.73
C SER A 101 -6.41 -18.62 -28.79
N LEU A 102 -6.87 -18.29 -30.00
CA LEU A 102 -8.22 -17.71 -30.23
C LEU A 102 -9.36 -18.68 -29.88
N ASN A 103 -9.09 -19.98 -29.90
CA ASN A 103 -10.10 -21.03 -29.63
C ASN A 103 -10.12 -21.46 -28.15
N VAL A 104 -9.73 -20.57 -27.24
CA VAL A 104 -9.63 -20.89 -25.81
C VAL A 104 -11.01 -20.83 -25.16
N SER A 105 -11.44 -21.96 -24.60
CA SER A 105 -12.58 -21.98 -23.67
C SER A 105 -12.20 -21.42 -22.30
N ARG A 106 -13.16 -20.99 -21.50
CA ARG A 106 -12.91 -20.52 -20.12
C ARG A 106 -12.16 -21.54 -19.26
N GLU A 107 -12.48 -22.82 -19.43
CA GLU A 107 -11.87 -23.94 -18.70
C GLU A 107 -10.38 -24.10 -19.10
N MET A 108 -10.09 -23.95 -20.39
CA MET A 108 -8.71 -24.01 -20.88
C MET A 108 -7.87 -22.81 -20.42
N LEU A 109 -8.46 -21.62 -20.29
CA LEU A 109 -7.78 -20.43 -19.80
C LEU A 109 -7.30 -20.61 -18.34
N GLN A 110 -8.11 -21.24 -17.49
CA GLN A 110 -7.78 -21.43 -16.07
C GLN A 110 -6.55 -22.33 -15.86
N THR A 111 -6.26 -23.18 -16.80
CA THR A 111 -5.12 -24.13 -16.73
C THR A 111 -3.96 -23.77 -17.65
N ASP A 112 -4.06 -22.69 -18.42
CA ASP A 112 -3.03 -22.28 -19.37
C ASP A 112 -1.81 -21.67 -18.62
N PRO A 113 -0.62 -22.28 -18.69
CA PRO A 113 0.56 -21.78 -18.04
C PRO A 113 1.01 -20.41 -18.59
N LYS A 114 0.63 -20.06 -19.82
CA LYS A 114 0.90 -18.74 -20.40
C LYS A 114 0.12 -17.65 -19.70
N LEU A 115 -1.16 -17.93 -19.34
CA LEU A 115 -1.98 -16.98 -18.59
C LEU A 115 -1.39 -16.71 -17.19
N ALA A 116 -0.90 -17.74 -16.51
CA ALA A 116 -0.22 -17.59 -15.23
C ALA A 116 1.04 -16.70 -15.32
N LYS A 117 1.82 -16.85 -16.40
CA LYS A 117 2.99 -15.99 -16.66
C LYS A 117 2.60 -14.54 -16.94
N ILE A 118 1.53 -14.31 -17.70
CA ILE A 118 0.98 -12.98 -17.96
C ILE A 118 0.54 -12.34 -16.66
N LYS A 119 -0.23 -13.05 -15.83
CA LYS A 119 -0.67 -12.60 -14.50
C LYS A 119 0.50 -12.17 -13.63
N THR A 120 1.53 -12.98 -13.52
CA THR A 120 2.74 -12.68 -12.73
C THR A 120 3.46 -11.44 -13.27
N SER A 121 3.62 -11.35 -14.58
CA SER A 121 4.26 -10.19 -15.24
C SER A 121 3.50 -8.90 -14.97
N ILE A 122 2.19 -8.90 -15.14
CA ILE A 122 1.31 -7.75 -14.88
C ILE A 122 1.38 -7.37 -13.41
N THR A 123 1.29 -8.32 -12.50
CA THR A 123 1.33 -8.06 -11.05
C THR A 123 2.62 -7.37 -10.65
N LYS A 124 3.77 -7.87 -11.10
CA LYS A 124 5.08 -7.25 -10.87
C LYS A 124 5.14 -5.82 -11.44
N LYS A 125 4.62 -5.62 -12.63
CA LYS A 125 4.59 -4.30 -13.27
C LYS A 125 3.74 -3.31 -12.48
N VAL A 126 2.54 -3.70 -12.08
CA VAL A 126 1.63 -2.86 -11.31
C VAL A 126 2.23 -2.48 -9.95
N LEU A 127 2.75 -3.45 -9.19
CA LEU A 127 3.41 -3.18 -7.92
C LEU A 127 4.62 -2.27 -8.08
N GLY A 128 5.41 -2.45 -9.15
CA GLY A 128 6.54 -1.57 -9.47
C GLY A 128 6.13 -0.14 -9.79
N GLU A 129 5.04 0.06 -10.54
CA GLU A 129 4.50 1.39 -10.85
C GLU A 129 3.93 2.08 -9.60
N LEU A 130 3.23 1.34 -8.74
CA LEU A 130 2.76 1.85 -7.46
C LEU A 130 3.93 2.27 -6.56
N LYS A 131 5.02 1.50 -6.53
CA LYS A 131 6.23 1.85 -5.77
C LYS A 131 6.88 3.13 -6.29
N LYS A 132 7.02 3.27 -7.60
CA LYS A 132 7.52 4.51 -8.21
C LYS A 132 6.65 5.70 -7.84
N LYS A 133 5.33 5.55 -7.91
CA LYS A 133 4.37 6.61 -7.57
C LYS A 133 4.47 6.98 -6.09
N SER A 134 4.60 6.01 -5.19
CA SER A 134 4.75 6.25 -3.76
C SER A 134 6.01 7.06 -3.41
N ASN A 135 7.08 6.89 -4.19
CA ASN A 135 8.33 7.62 -3.99
C ASN A 135 8.30 9.02 -4.61
N LYS A 136 7.67 9.16 -5.80
CA LYS A 136 7.67 10.42 -6.56
C LYS A 136 6.57 11.39 -6.12
N ALA A 137 5.43 10.87 -5.70
CA ALA A 137 4.25 11.64 -5.34
C ALA A 137 3.55 11.03 -4.10
N PRO A 138 4.17 11.11 -2.90
CA PRO A 138 3.68 10.45 -1.71
C PRO A 138 2.28 10.93 -1.28
N GLU A 139 1.93 12.20 -1.53
CA GLU A 139 0.60 12.73 -1.23
C GLU A 139 -0.47 12.08 -2.12
N GLU A 140 -0.23 12.00 -3.43
CA GLU A 140 -1.13 11.30 -4.35
C GLU A 140 -1.22 9.81 -4.02
N PHE A 141 -0.12 9.19 -3.57
CA PHE A 141 -0.14 7.81 -3.12
C PHE A 141 -1.00 7.61 -1.86
N THR A 142 -1.07 8.60 -0.98
CA THR A 142 -1.97 8.59 0.18
C THR A 142 -3.44 8.54 -0.25
N GLU A 143 -3.82 9.25 -1.31
CA GLU A 143 -5.17 9.16 -1.89
C GLU A 143 -5.46 7.75 -2.42
N PHE A 144 -4.51 7.17 -3.15
CA PHE A 144 -4.60 5.78 -3.60
C PHE A 144 -4.77 4.82 -2.42
N TRP A 145 -3.95 4.96 -1.40
CA TRP A 145 -3.98 4.10 -0.23
C TRP A 145 -5.31 4.18 0.53
N THR A 146 -5.87 5.37 0.65
CA THR A 146 -7.19 5.58 1.27
C THR A 146 -8.29 4.80 0.55
N ASN A 147 -8.23 4.73 -0.79
CA ASN A 147 -9.23 4.03 -1.59
C ASN A 147 -8.98 2.51 -1.67
N PHE A 148 -7.72 2.06 -1.76
CA PHE A 148 -7.38 0.71 -2.16
C PHE A 148 -6.44 -0.02 -1.20
N GLY A 149 -6.01 0.62 -0.12
CA GLY A 149 -5.04 0.05 0.81
C GLY A 149 -5.54 -1.23 1.47
N ALA A 150 -6.80 -1.27 1.88
CA ALA A 150 -7.39 -2.46 2.51
C ALA A 150 -7.40 -3.66 1.56
N VAL A 151 -7.77 -3.46 0.29
CA VAL A 151 -7.76 -4.55 -0.70
C VAL A 151 -6.34 -4.95 -1.10
N LEU A 152 -5.42 -3.99 -1.19
CA LEU A 152 -4.02 -4.29 -1.53
C LEU A 152 -3.35 -5.15 -0.45
N LYS A 153 -3.67 -4.94 0.82
CA LYS A 153 -3.16 -5.75 1.94
C LYS A 153 -3.55 -7.23 1.88
N GLU A 154 -4.61 -7.59 1.16
CA GLU A 154 -4.95 -8.99 0.93
C GLU A 154 -3.82 -9.74 0.21
N GLY A 155 -3.00 -9.04 -0.59
CA GLY A 155 -1.81 -9.60 -1.24
C GLY A 155 -0.74 -10.10 -0.28
N LEU A 156 -0.73 -9.63 0.97
CA LEU A 156 0.15 -10.14 2.03
C LEU A 156 -0.18 -11.60 2.41
N ILE A 157 -1.40 -12.03 2.15
CA ILE A 157 -1.90 -13.38 2.41
C ILE A 157 -1.90 -14.22 1.14
N GLU A 158 -2.45 -13.66 0.06
CA GLU A 158 -2.73 -14.39 -1.18
C GLU A 158 -1.50 -14.63 -2.05
N ASP A 159 -0.48 -13.78 -1.93
CA ASP A 159 0.70 -13.81 -2.81
C ASP A 159 2.03 -13.87 -2.03
N PRO A 160 2.40 -15.05 -1.53
CA PRO A 160 3.65 -15.20 -0.76
C PRO A 160 4.90 -14.80 -1.55
N SER A 161 4.90 -14.96 -2.88
CA SER A 161 6.07 -14.68 -3.72
C SER A 161 6.34 -13.18 -3.92
N LEU A 162 5.31 -12.34 -3.83
CA LEU A 162 5.39 -10.88 -3.98
C LEU A 162 5.04 -10.13 -2.69
N ARG A 163 4.88 -10.85 -1.59
CA ARG A 163 4.50 -10.32 -0.27
C ARG A 163 5.36 -9.14 0.17
N ASP A 164 6.67 -9.24 0.02
CA ASP A 164 7.59 -8.18 0.41
C ASP A 164 7.37 -6.89 -0.39
N ARG A 165 7.06 -7.01 -1.68
CA ARG A 165 6.72 -5.86 -2.52
C ARG A 165 5.41 -5.19 -2.10
N VAL A 166 4.42 -5.99 -1.71
CA VAL A 166 3.15 -5.47 -1.17
C VAL A 166 3.40 -4.78 0.17
N LEU A 167 4.21 -5.39 1.03
CA LEU A 167 4.51 -4.87 2.36
C LEU A 167 5.22 -3.49 2.31
N GLU A 168 6.11 -3.29 1.35
CA GLU A 168 6.77 -2.00 1.10
C GLU A 168 5.79 -0.90 0.68
N LEU A 169 4.66 -1.25 0.07
CA LEU A 169 3.62 -0.30 -0.34
C LEU A 169 2.68 0.06 0.81
N CYS A 170 2.59 -0.78 1.84
CA CYS A 170 1.66 -0.60 2.94
C CYS A 170 1.89 0.73 3.67
N ARG A 171 0.79 1.36 4.05
CA ARG A 171 0.75 2.57 4.85
C ARG A 171 -0.13 2.33 6.06
N PHE A 172 0.29 2.85 7.20
CA PHE A 172 -0.39 2.60 8.47
C PHE A 172 -0.55 3.90 9.23
N THR A 173 -1.67 4.03 9.92
CA THR A 173 -1.82 5.00 11.00
C THR A 173 -0.93 4.59 12.16
N SER A 174 -0.33 5.55 12.85
CA SER A 174 0.51 5.28 14.01
C SER A 174 0.38 6.37 15.07
N THR A 175 1.00 6.15 16.21
CA THR A 175 1.04 7.15 17.29
C THR A 175 1.99 8.31 17.02
N HIS A 176 2.80 8.23 15.96
CA HIS A 176 3.81 9.25 15.66
C HIS A 176 3.18 10.57 15.19
N ASN A 177 2.20 10.49 14.29
CA ASN A 177 1.48 11.65 13.78
C ASN A 177 0.06 11.27 13.33
N GLN A 178 -0.70 12.24 12.85
CA GLN A 178 -2.06 12.00 12.33
C GLN A 178 -2.09 11.46 10.89
N GLY A 179 -0.94 11.37 10.22
CA GLY A 179 -0.81 10.89 8.85
C GLY A 179 -0.54 9.39 8.77
N LEU A 180 -0.29 8.94 7.55
CA LEU A 180 0.09 7.57 7.25
C LEU A 180 1.61 7.42 7.22
N SER A 181 2.11 6.31 7.74
CA SER A 181 3.52 5.95 7.72
C SER A 181 3.76 4.65 6.95
N SER A 182 4.86 4.58 6.21
CA SER A 182 5.39 3.32 5.71
C SER A 182 6.12 2.55 6.82
N LEU A 183 6.36 1.27 6.59
CA LEU A 183 7.20 0.49 7.52
C LEU A 183 8.65 0.97 7.53
N SER A 184 9.19 1.39 6.37
CA SER A 184 10.55 1.95 6.30
C SER A 184 10.65 3.25 7.10
N ASP A 185 9.65 4.11 7.06
CA ASP A 185 9.61 5.33 7.89
C ASP A 185 9.55 4.98 9.38
N TYR A 186 8.76 3.97 9.75
CA TYR A 186 8.71 3.46 11.12
C TYR A 186 10.08 2.98 11.58
N ILE A 187 10.75 2.14 10.79
CA ILE A 187 12.10 1.62 11.09
C ILE A 187 13.10 2.77 11.29
N GLY A 188 13.03 3.80 10.42
CA GLY A 188 13.88 4.99 10.52
C GLY A 188 13.68 5.80 11.81
N ARG A 189 12.55 5.65 12.49
CA ARG A 189 12.23 6.30 13.76
C ARG A 189 12.37 5.39 14.98
N CYS A 190 12.79 4.13 14.80
CA CYS A 190 13.03 3.23 15.91
C CYS A 190 14.11 3.79 16.86
N LYS A 191 13.87 3.63 18.15
CA LYS A 191 14.82 4.03 19.19
C LYS A 191 15.98 3.04 19.29
N GLU A 192 17.08 3.49 19.87
CA GLU A 192 18.20 2.61 20.21
C GLU A 192 17.71 1.50 21.17
N GLY A 193 18.04 0.25 20.85
CA GLY A 193 17.56 -0.92 21.61
C GLY A 193 16.14 -1.36 21.27
N GLN A 194 15.43 -0.67 20.36
CA GLN A 194 14.12 -1.13 19.88
C GLN A 194 14.30 -2.25 18.85
N GLU A 195 13.93 -3.46 19.20
CA GLU A 195 14.11 -4.66 18.38
C GLU A 195 12.84 -5.08 17.62
N ALA A 196 11.70 -4.43 17.84
CA ALA A 196 10.44 -4.82 17.27
C ALA A 196 9.64 -3.66 16.66
N ILE A 197 8.74 -4.02 15.75
CA ILE A 197 7.68 -3.14 15.25
C ILE A 197 6.46 -3.39 16.13
N TYR A 198 6.11 -2.38 16.93
CA TYR A 198 4.97 -2.48 17.84
C TYR A 198 3.67 -2.10 17.15
N TYR A 199 2.62 -2.84 17.41
CA TYR A 199 1.29 -2.57 16.90
C TYR A 199 0.20 -2.83 17.92
N MET A 200 -0.93 -2.19 17.72
CA MET A 200 -2.19 -2.50 18.37
C MET A 200 -3.27 -2.63 17.29
N ALA A 201 -3.99 -3.75 17.29
CA ALA A 201 -5.10 -4.00 16.38
C ALA A 201 -6.44 -3.79 17.09
N GLY A 202 -7.45 -3.37 16.34
CA GLY A 202 -8.82 -3.20 16.83
C GLY A 202 -9.75 -2.72 15.72
N GLU A 203 -11.02 -2.54 16.03
CA GLU A 203 -12.05 -2.20 15.06
C GLU A 203 -12.04 -0.73 14.61
N ASP A 204 -11.47 0.16 15.41
CA ASP A 204 -11.52 1.61 15.19
C ASP A 204 -10.21 2.26 15.64
N ALA A 205 -9.53 2.91 14.70
CA ALA A 205 -8.24 3.57 14.95
C ALA A 205 -8.33 4.65 16.04
N THR A 206 -9.45 5.36 16.16
CA THR A 206 -9.64 6.39 17.19
C THR A 206 -9.73 5.76 18.58
N LYS A 207 -10.45 4.65 18.71
CA LYS A 207 -10.54 3.90 19.97
C LYS A 207 -9.19 3.28 20.35
N ILE A 208 -8.47 2.72 19.37
CA ILE A 208 -7.13 2.17 19.58
C ILE A 208 -6.20 3.26 20.10
N ALA A 209 -6.23 4.46 19.53
CA ALA A 209 -5.38 5.59 19.90
C ALA A 209 -5.60 6.10 21.34
N GLN A 210 -6.74 5.79 21.93
CA GLN A 210 -7.11 6.14 23.30
C GLN A 210 -6.84 5.02 24.32
N SER A 211 -6.30 3.88 23.89
CA SER A 211 -6.07 2.73 24.74
C SER A 211 -5.02 3.01 25.83
N PRO A 212 -5.28 2.62 27.10
CA PRO A 212 -4.31 2.70 28.18
C PRO A 212 -3.02 1.91 27.92
N HIS A 213 -3.09 0.87 27.08
CA HIS A 213 -1.90 0.07 26.71
C HIS A 213 -0.82 0.89 25.98
N LEU A 214 -1.19 2.05 25.40
CA LEU A 214 -0.26 2.94 24.71
C LEU A 214 0.55 3.84 25.66
N GLU A 215 0.16 4.00 26.91
CA GLU A 215 0.75 4.99 27.82
C GLU A 215 2.24 4.77 28.05
N GLY A 216 2.66 3.53 28.31
CA GLY A 216 4.06 3.18 28.49
C GLY A 216 4.92 3.45 27.24
N PHE A 217 4.37 3.19 26.06
CA PHE A 217 5.04 3.44 24.79
C PHE A 217 5.14 4.94 24.49
N LYS A 218 4.08 5.69 24.75
CA LYS A 218 4.05 7.15 24.61
C LYS A 218 5.03 7.83 25.58
N ALA A 219 5.13 7.36 26.82
CA ALA A 219 6.07 7.88 27.81
C ALA A 219 7.53 7.76 27.37
N LYS A 220 7.86 6.69 26.66
CA LYS A 220 9.21 6.46 26.08
C LYS A 220 9.35 6.98 24.64
N ASN A 221 8.32 7.66 24.11
CA ASN A 221 8.28 8.15 22.74
C ASN A 221 8.53 7.05 21.69
N ILE A 222 7.96 5.86 21.93
CA ILE A 222 8.01 4.72 21.03
C ILE A 222 6.76 4.70 20.17
N GLU A 223 6.95 4.69 18.85
CA GLU A 223 5.85 4.63 17.89
C GLU A 223 5.17 3.26 17.92
N VAL A 224 3.84 3.27 17.85
CA VAL A 224 3.00 2.07 17.75
C VAL A 224 2.09 2.21 16.54
N LEU A 225 2.06 1.18 15.68
CA LEU A 225 1.14 1.10 14.56
C LEU A 225 -0.29 0.84 15.06
N LEU A 226 -1.26 1.55 14.51
CA LEU A 226 -2.68 1.41 14.83
C LEU A 226 -3.38 0.71 13.66
N LEU A 227 -3.72 -0.55 13.82
CA LEU A 227 -4.23 -1.42 12.77
C LEU A 227 -5.73 -1.61 12.95
N SER A 228 -6.52 -1.05 12.04
CA SER A 228 -8.00 -1.06 12.13
C SER A 228 -8.71 -1.71 10.96
N ASP A 229 -8.01 -2.15 9.93
CA ASP A 229 -8.62 -2.89 8.84
C ASP A 229 -8.85 -4.35 9.24
N PRO A 230 -10.02 -4.95 8.91
CA PRO A 230 -10.29 -6.36 9.24
C PRO A 230 -9.23 -7.35 8.74
N VAL A 231 -8.59 -7.05 7.60
CA VAL A 231 -7.53 -7.89 7.03
C VAL A 231 -6.24 -7.89 7.87
N ASP A 232 -6.04 -6.90 8.76
CA ASP A 232 -4.80 -6.77 9.53
C ASP A 232 -4.56 -7.95 10.49
N GLU A 233 -5.61 -8.46 11.11
CA GLU A 233 -5.51 -9.62 11.99
C GLU A 233 -5.12 -10.90 11.24
N PHE A 234 -5.46 -10.99 9.96
CA PHE A 234 -5.14 -12.14 9.12
C PHE A 234 -3.73 -12.09 8.56
N TRP A 235 -3.29 -10.96 8.01
CA TRP A 235 -1.96 -10.90 7.41
C TRP A 235 -0.84 -10.99 8.45
N LEU A 236 -1.05 -10.51 9.67
CA LEU A 236 -0.11 -10.62 10.78
C LEU A 236 0.22 -12.09 11.17
N GLN A 237 -0.63 -13.03 10.79
CA GLN A 237 -0.37 -14.47 10.98
C GLN A 237 0.62 -15.01 9.94
N HIS A 238 0.78 -14.32 8.81
CA HIS A 238 1.63 -14.73 7.69
C HIS A 238 2.91 -13.91 7.58
N VAL A 239 2.88 -12.66 8.04
CA VAL A 239 4.03 -11.74 8.01
C VAL A 239 4.49 -11.51 9.44
N THR A 240 5.63 -12.10 9.80
CA THR A 240 6.14 -12.09 11.17
C THR A 240 7.15 -10.99 11.42
N GLU A 241 7.80 -10.47 10.38
CA GLU A 241 8.86 -9.46 10.48
C GLU A 241 8.93 -8.55 9.24
N PHE A 242 9.59 -7.41 9.41
CA PHE A 242 9.99 -6.52 8.31
C PHE A 242 11.40 -5.98 8.60
N GLU A 243 12.32 -6.11 7.64
CA GLU A 243 13.74 -5.72 7.78
C GLU A 243 14.40 -6.26 9.06
N GLY A 244 14.12 -7.51 9.40
CA GLY A 244 14.68 -8.19 10.57
C GLY A 244 14.04 -7.80 11.91
N LYS A 245 13.04 -6.93 11.93
CA LYS A 245 12.29 -6.58 13.14
C LYS A 245 10.94 -7.28 13.17
N PRO A 246 10.67 -8.11 14.20
CA PRO A 246 9.38 -8.80 14.33
C PRO A 246 8.26 -7.82 14.65
N PHE A 247 7.05 -8.16 14.21
CA PHE A 247 5.83 -7.49 14.64
C PHE A 247 5.41 -8.00 16.02
N LYS A 248 5.25 -7.09 16.98
CA LYS A 248 4.79 -7.43 18.35
C LYS A 248 3.57 -6.63 18.74
N SER A 249 2.53 -7.35 19.20
CA SER A 249 1.35 -6.72 19.81
C SER A 249 1.69 -6.13 21.17
N ILE A 250 1.36 -4.86 21.41
CA ILE A 250 1.59 -4.20 22.69
C ILE A 250 0.74 -4.77 23.84
N THR A 251 -0.33 -5.49 23.52
CA THR A 251 -1.16 -6.16 24.52
C THR A 251 -0.50 -7.41 25.11
N ARG A 252 0.56 -7.93 24.45
CA ARG A 252 1.27 -9.13 24.84
C ARG A 252 2.72 -8.87 25.29
N GLY A 253 3.25 -7.66 25.17
CA GLY A 253 4.69 -7.41 25.26
C GLY A 253 5.10 -6.11 25.95
N ALA A 254 4.51 -5.76 27.10
CA ALA A 254 5.00 -4.63 27.90
C ALA A 254 6.43 -4.87 28.46
N ALA A 255 6.90 -6.11 28.52
CA ALA A 255 8.19 -6.50 29.08
C ALA A 255 9.41 -5.97 28.29
N ASP A 256 9.25 -5.64 27.01
CA ASP A 256 10.37 -5.17 26.16
C ASP A 256 10.70 -3.70 26.36
N LEU A 257 9.82 -2.93 27.01
CA LEU A 257 9.99 -1.48 27.19
C LEU A 257 11.21 -1.11 28.05
N ASP A 258 11.58 -1.98 28.99
CA ASP A 258 12.70 -1.70 29.92
C ASP A 258 14.07 -1.70 29.23
N ASN A 259 14.16 -2.36 28.07
CA ASN A 259 15.40 -2.49 27.30
C ASN A 259 15.62 -1.33 26.30
N ILE A 260 14.60 -0.47 26.10
CA ILE A 260 14.65 0.62 25.13
C ILE A 260 15.15 1.87 25.84
N ALA A 261 16.22 2.49 25.31
CA ALA A 261 16.82 3.69 25.87
C ALA A 261 15.80 4.84 25.92
N GLU A 262 15.76 5.50 27.08
CA GLU A 262 15.00 6.77 27.22
C GLU A 262 15.73 7.89 26.46
N GLU A 263 14.98 8.73 25.74
CA GLU A 263 15.52 9.98 25.20
C GLU A 263 16.02 10.83 26.37
N LYS A 264 17.33 11.17 26.36
CA LYS A 264 17.83 12.23 27.24
C LYS A 264 17.12 13.51 26.84
N LYS A 265 16.22 14.00 27.70
CA LYS A 265 15.75 15.37 27.59
C LYS A 265 16.96 16.25 27.66
N ASP A 266 17.25 16.99 26.59
CA ASP A 266 18.24 18.08 26.64
C ASP A 266 17.77 19.09 27.70
N GLU A 267 18.31 18.96 28.91
CA GLU A 267 18.25 19.95 29.96
C GLU A 267 19.16 21.15 29.63
N ASN A 268 18.94 21.78 28.49
CA ASN A 268 19.62 23.03 28.13
C ASN A 268 18.59 24.11 27.80
N SER A 269 17.73 24.38 28.76
CA SER A 269 17.07 25.69 28.90
C SER A 269 16.97 26.05 30.38
N LYS A 270 18.14 26.09 31.05
CA LYS A 270 18.25 26.96 32.23
C LYS A 270 18.45 28.36 31.67
N GLU A 271 17.34 29.09 31.50
CA GLU A 271 17.37 30.53 31.55
C GLU A 271 18.13 30.93 32.79
N ASN A 272 19.22 31.66 32.63
CA ASN A 272 19.87 32.43 33.66
C ASN A 272 18.88 33.49 34.14
N VAL A 273 18.11 33.15 35.15
CA VAL A 273 17.48 34.15 35.99
C VAL A 273 18.56 34.64 36.94
N GLU A 274 19.23 35.72 36.58
CA GLU A 274 20.02 36.51 37.50
C GLU A 274 19.11 36.93 38.65
N THR A 275 19.33 36.32 39.80
CA THR A 275 18.77 36.82 41.06
C THR A 275 19.49 38.13 41.41
N PRO A 276 18.78 39.28 41.56
CA PRO A 276 19.43 40.50 42.02
C PRO A 276 19.97 40.29 43.44
N ASP A 277 21.22 40.64 43.63
CA ASP A 277 21.93 40.59 44.90
C ASP A 277 21.28 41.54 45.91
N ILE A 278 20.67 40.96 46.95
CA ILE A 278 19.97 41.71 48.02
C ILE A 278 20.94 42.42 48.94
N ALA A 279 22.28 42.32 48.72
CA ALA A 279 23.28 42.91 49.55
C ALA A 279 23.41 44.45 49.42
N ASP A 280 22.96 45.04 48.30
CA ASP A 280 23.06 46.49 48.04
C ASP A 280 21.92 47.32 48.57
N LEU A 281 20.88 46.73 49.20
CA LEU A 281 19.72 47.44 49.71
C LEU A 281 19.78 47.79 51.23
N ILE A 282 20.87 47.40 51.95
CA ILE A 282 21.04 47.64 53.39
C ILE A 282 22.01 48.77 53.70
N ALA A 283 22.63 49.39 52.71
CA ALA A 283 23.66 50.44 52.93
C ALA A 283 23.14 51.87 52.75
N SER A 284 21.81 52.12 52.77
CA SER A 284 21.29 53.48 52.66
C SER A 284 20.07 53.67 53.60
N ILE A 285 20.31 53.48 54.91
CA ILE A 285 19.53 54.13 56.02
C ILE A 285 20.51 54.64 57.04
#